data_bd6acbb169d339bed24f9773eb9bc741
#
_entry.id   bd6acbb169d339bed24f9773eb9bc741
#
_cell.length_a   1.000
_cell.length_b   1.000
_cell.length_c   1.000
_cell.angle_alpha   90.00
_cell.angle_beta   90.00
_cell.angle_gamma   90.00
#
_symmetry.space_group_name_H-M   'P 1'
#
loop_
_entity.id
_entity.type
_entity.pdbx_description
1 polymer ?
#
loop_
_entity_poly.entity_id
_entity_poly.type
_entity_poly.pdbx_seq_one_letter_code
_entity_poly.pdbx_strand_id
1 'polypeptide(L)'
;MPQNCVYLQCSEELFEKNSSIAEYEIIENLKTDHKNIQNIITMHNTTNQMSRRHFLATTGAIAGTALLNPLSDIKAKTTGISAPTGKKLRIALVGTGGRGTSMWGRDILKSYPDYLEFVGLCDKNEGRVETGKRIIGTSCPTYTDFEKMMNETKPDVLIVTTMDSTHHQFIIRGMELGADIITEKPMTTDEKKIQAILDAEKRTGKTCRVTFNYRYSPHRAKIWELLRAGEIGDITSVDFHWYLDTSHGADYFRRWHRLVECSGSLWVHKASHHFDLLNWWIDSDPESV
;
A
#
# COMPACT_ATOMS: atom_id res chain seq x y z
N MET A 1 37.08 14.28 -8.87
CA MET A 1 35.85 14.38 -8.07
C MET A 1 34.76 13.60 -8.80
N PRO A 2 34.34 12.47 -8.36
CA PRO A 2 33.17 11.83 -8.96
C PRO A 2 31.92 12.44 -8.30
N GLN A 3 31.18 13.22 -9.05
CA GLN A 3 29.84 13.65 -8.66
C GLN A 3 28.88 12.53 -9.04
N ASN A 4 28.52 11.69 -8.09
CA ASN A 4 27.47 10.68 -8.27
C ASN A 4 26.09 11.35 -8.14
N CYS A 5 25.74 12.18 -9.13
CA CYS A 5 24.38 12.70 -9.28
C CYS A 5 23.54 11.73 -10.13
N VAL A 6 22.44 11.24 -9.58
CA VAL A 6 21.48 10.41 -10.33
C VAL A 6 20.36 11.30 -10.85
N TYR A 7 20.30 11.46 -12.16
CA TYR A 7 19.17 12.15 -12.82
C TYR A 7 18.15 11.11 -13.24
N LEU A 8 17.00 11.12 -12.61
CA LEU A 8 15.88 10.25 -12.94
C LEU A 8 14.77 11.06 -13.61
N GLN A 9 14.69 10.98 -14.93
CA GLN A 9 13.58 11.54 -15.69
C GLN A 9 12.59 10.43 -16.04
N CYS A 10 11.36 10.54 -15.54
CA CYS A 10 10.31 9.56 -15.80
C CYS A 10 9.12 10.24 -16.49
N SER A 11 8.71 9.74 -17.66
CA SER A 11 7.49 10.18 -18.36
C SER A 11 6.35 9.19 -18.12
N GLU A 12 5.13 9.68 -17.92
CA GLU A 12 3.93 8.86 -17.69
C GLU A 12 3.44 8.06 -18.91
N GLU A 13 3.86 8.41 -20.12
CA GLU A 13 3.42 7.71 -21.35
C GLU A 13 3.73 6.21 -21.37
N LEU A 14 4.81 5.81 -20.68
CA LEU A 14 5.15 4.40 -20.48
C LEU A 14 4.28 3.72 -19.39
N PHE A 15 3.58 4.50 -18.60
CA PHE A 15 2.89 4.03 -17.40
C PHE A 15 1.51 3.43 -17.72
N GLU A 16 0.74 4.04 -18.62
CA GLU A 16 -0.60 3.54 -18.96
C GLU A 16 -0.58 2.17 -19.65
N LYS A 17 0.47 1.87 -20.40
CA LYS A 17 0.65 0.54 -21.03
C LYS A 17 1.12 -0.55 -20.07
N ASN A 18 1.73 -0.18 -18.95
CA ASN A 18 2.33 -1.12 -18.00
C ASN A 18 1.64 -1.16 -16.62
N SER A 19 0.56 -0.39 -16.40
CA SER A 19 -0.18 -0.43 -15.13
C SER A 19 -0.73 -1.82 -14.84
N SER A 20 -1.19 -2.53 -15.87
CA SER A 20 -1.65 -3.91 -15.76
C SER A 20 -0.53 -4.91 -15.38
N ILE A 21 0.73 -4.61 -15.73
CA ILE A 21 1.88 -5.48 -15.42
C ILE A 21 2.35 -5.25 -13.97
N ALA A 22 2.36 -3.99 -13.49
CA ALA A 22 2.69 -3.69 -12.11
C ALA A 22 1.62 -4.21 -11.13
N GLU A 23 0.37 -4.18 -11.55
CA GLU A 23 -0.75 -4.83 -10.86
C GLU A 23 -0.56 -6.36 -10.84
N TYR A 24 -0.06 -6.93 -11.91
CA TYR A 24 0.23 -8.36 -12.03
C TYR A 24 1.35 -8.82 -11.08
N GLU A 25 2.39 -8.03 -10.87
CA GLU A 25 3.52 -8.42 -10.01
C GLU A 25 3.24 -8.27 -8.52
N ILE A 26 2.47 -7.26 -8.10
CA ILE A 26 1.93 -7.22 -6.73
C ILE A 26 1.21 -8.53 -6.44
N ILE A 27 0.57 -9.02 -7.42
CA ILE A 27 -0.33 -10.18 -7.43
C ILE A 27 0.45 -11.48 -7.58
N GLU A 28 1.46 -11.57 -8.45
CA GLU A 28 2.34 -12.76 -8.58
C GLU A 28 3.16 -12.98 -7.30
N ASN A 29 3.63 -11.93 -6.66
CA ASN A 29 4.28 -12.03 -5.35
C ASN A 29 3.32 -12.51 -4.25
N LEU A 30 2.00 -12.28 -4.40
CA LEU A 30 0.99 -12.90 -3.52
C LEU A 30 0.79 -14.40 -3.81
N LYS A 31 1.06 -14.89 -5.02
CA LYS A 31 0.93 -16.31 -5.39
C LYS A 31 2.15 -17.16 -5.04
N THR A 32 3.34 -16.62 -5.24
CA THR A 32 4.57 -17.42 -5.23
C THR A 32 5.13 -17.70 -3.85
N ASP A 33 4.73 -16.95 -2.80
CA ASP A 33 5.33 -17.24 -1.51
C ASP A 33 4.56 -16.65 -0.30
N HIS A 34 3.78 -17.48 0.37
CA HIS A 34 3.31 -17.19 1.73
C HIS A 34 4.47 -16.84 2.69
N LYS A 35 5.72 -17.22 2.37
CA LYS A 35 6.93 -16.86 3.10
C LYS A 35 7.49 -15.49 2.66
N ASN A 36 7.42 -15.11 1.37
CA ASN A 36 7.99 -13.87 0.86
C ASN A 36 7.13 -12.63 1.15
N ILE A 37 5.81 -12.75 1.20
CA ILE A 37 4.95 -11.66 1.69
C ILE A 37 5.30 -11.33 3.14
N GLN A 38 5.59 -12.34 3.95
CA GLN A 38 6.07 -12.17 5.32
C GLN A 38 7.44 -11.48 5.36
N ASN A 39 8.34 -11.77 4.43
CA ASN A 39 9.68 -11.18 4.38
C ASN A 39 9.66 -9.72 3.91
N ILE A 40 8.87 -9.37 2.90
CA ILE A 40 8.72 -7.99 2.42
C ILE A 40 8.07 -7.10 3.50
N ILE A 41 7.14 -7.62 4.27
CA ILE A 41 6.48 -6.91 5.37
C ILE A 41 7.39 -6.81 6.60
N THR A 42 8.18 -7.86 6.90
CA THR A 42 9.11 -7.89 8.03
C THR A 42 10.26 -6.94 7.81
N MET A 43 10.76 -6.76 6.58
CA MET A 43 11.79 -5.76 6.27
C MET A 43 11.34 -4.33 6.60
N HIS A 44 10.06 -4.00 6.43
CA HIS A 44 9.57 -2.65 6.73
C HIS A 44 9.44 -2.34 8.22
N ASN A 45 9.20 -3.34 9.06
CA ASN A 45 9.04 -3.17 10.51
C ASN A 45 10.37 -3.32 11.30
N THR A 46 11.42 -3.90 10.71
CA THR A 46 12.72 -4.08 11.38
C THR A 46 13.72 -2.98 11.10
N THR A 47 13.55 -2.19 10.02
CA THR A 47 14.48 -1.11 9.66
C THR A 47 14.42 0.09 10.61
N ASN A 48 13.35 0.27 11.37
CA ASN A 48 13.22 1.38 12.32
C ASN A 48 14.03 1.22 13.63
N GLN A 49 14.77 0.12 13.83
CA GLN A 49 15.57 -0.07 15.07
C GLN A 49 16.97 -0.65 14.89
N MET A 50 17.46 -0.89 13.68
CA MET A 50 18.80 -1.47 13.49
C MET A 50 19.74 -0.56 12.74
N SER A 51 20.87 -0.18 13.39
CA SER A 51 21.94 0.54 12.72
C SER A 51 22.64 -0.35 11.67
N ARG A 52 23.23 0.26 10.61
CA ARG A 52 23.98 -0.44 9.55
C ARG A 52 24.98 -1.49 10.08
N ARG A 53 25.61 -1.23 11.24
CA ARG A 53 26.55 -2.17 11.89
C ARG A 53 25.85 -3.43 12.41
N HIS A 54 24.63 -3.31 12.91
CA HIS A 54 23.84 -4.47 13.38
C HIS A 54 23.37 -5.34 12.23
N PHE A 55 22.95 -4.73 11.12
CA PHE A 55 22.52 -5.46 9.92
C PHE A 55 23.66 -6.28 9.31
N LEU A 56 24.85 -5.68 9.14
CA LEU A 56 26.03 -6.38 8.61
C LEU A 56 26.57 -7.47 9.55
N ALA A 57 26.48 -7.26 10.86
CA ALA A 57 26.86 -8.28 11.85
C ALA A 57 25.89 -9.47 11.83
N THR A 58 24.60 -9.23 11.63
CA THR A 58 23.58 -10.28 11.59
C THR A 58 23.63 -11.09 10.29
N THR A 59 23.84 -10.44 9.14
CA THR A 59 24.04 -11.12 7.84
C THR A 59 25.34 -11.92 7.79
N GLY A 60 26.41 -11.38 8.34
CA GLY A 60 27.71 -12.10 8.43
C GLY A 60 27.64 -13.33 9.35
N ALA A 61 26.91 -13.24 10.47
CA ALA A 61 26.68 -14.35 11.39
C ALA A 61 25.81 -15.46 10.81
N ILE A 62 24.79 -15.10 10.00
CA ILE A 62 23.90 -16.08 9.33
C ILE A 62 24.65 -16.86 8.24
N ALA A 63 25.57 -16.21 7.49
CA ALA A 63 26.39 -16.88 6.49
C ALA A 63 27.41 -17.86 7.08
N GLY A 64 27.90 -17.58 8.29
CA GLY A 64 28.86 -18.46 9.00
C GLY A 64 28.23 -19.65 9.74
N THR A 65 26.98 -19.57 10.14
CA THR A 65 26.28 -20.61 10.90
C THR A 65 25.40 -21.53 10.07
N ALA A 66 25.15 -21.19 8.79
CA ALA A 66 24.35 -22.01 7.87
C ALA A 66 24.99 -23.37 7.53
N LEU A 67 26.23 -23.60 7.91
CA LEU A 67 26.96 -24.86 7.67
C LEU A 67 26.85 -25.87 8.82
N LEU A 68 26.28 -25.53 9.99
CA LEU A 68 26.37 -26.42 11.16
C LEU A 68 25.09 -26.65 12.01
N ASN A 69 23.92 -26.04 11.67
CA ASN A 69 22.68 -26.39 12.39
C ASN A 69 21.43 -26.28 11.52
N PRO A 70 20.48 -27.24 11.63
CA PRO A 70 19.18 -27.12 10.97
C PRO A 70 18.39 -25.96 11.60
N LEU A 71 17.84 -25.09 10.74
CA LEU A 71 16.98 -23.96 11.09
C LEU A 71 15.63 -24.44 11.68
N SER A 72 15.66 -24.91 12.93
CA SER A 72 14.48 -25.04 13.75
C SER A 72 14.50 -23.93 14.81
N ASP A 73 13.41 -23.15 14.87
CA ASP A 73 13.07 -22.20 15.93
C ASP A 73 13.50 -20.72 15.81
N ILE A 74 13.38 -20.11 14.62
CA ILE A 74 13.13 -18.66 14.58
C ILE A 74 11.64 -18.45 14.33
N LYS A 75 10.86 -18.42 15.40
CA LYS A 75 9.48 -17.91 15.38
C LYS A 75 9.52 -16.38 15.27
N ALA A 76 9.66 -15.85 14.06
CA ALA A 76 9.34 -14.48 13.79
C ALA A 76 7.83 -14.30 14.02
N LYS A 77 7.46 -13.42 14.94
CA LYS A 77 6.06 -12.99 15.12
C LYS A 77 5.65 -12.21 13.88
N THR A 78 5.09 -12.90 12.90
CA THR A 78 4.60 -12.32 11.67
C THR A 78 3.20 -11.76 11.92
N THR A 79 3.09 -10.45 12.06
CA THR A 79 1.82 -9.73 12.01
C THR A 79 1.39 -9.58 10.54
N GLY A 80 1.09 -10.69 9.88
CA GLY A 80 0.56 -10.71 8.52
C GLY A 80 -0.93 -11.01 8.52
N ILE A 81 -1.68 -10.38 7.64
CA ILE A 81 -3.05 -10.79 7.32
C ILE A 81 -2.94 -12.20 6.72
N SER A 82 -3.23 -13.23 7.50
CA SER A 82 -3.24 -14.61 7.04
C SER A 82 -4.67 -15.01 6.74
N ALA A 83 -4.94 -15.41 5.51
CA ALA A 83 -6.16 -16.15 5.23
C ALA A 83 -6.11 -17.49 6.01
N PRO A 84 -7.19 -17.87 6.71
CA PRO A 84 -7.27 -19.17 7.32
C PRO A 84 -7.09 -20.25 6.27
N THR A 85 -6.29 -21.27 6.55
CA THR A 85 -6.08 -22.41 5.63
C THR A 85 -7.42 -22.99 5.16
N GLY A 86 -7.73 -22.84 3.88
CA GLY A 86 -8.93 -23.38 3.25
C GLY A 86 -10.17 -22.47 3.23
N LYS A 87 -10.10 -21.24 3.78
CA LYS A 87 -11.18 -20.23 3.66
C LYS A 87 -10.73 -19.03 2.85
N LYS A 88 -11.65 -18.48 2.06
CA LYS A 88 -11.41 -17.22 1.36
C LYS A 88 -11.34 -16.07 2.36
N LEU A 89 -10.46 -15.10 2.10
CA LEU A 89 -10.36 -13.85 2.84
C LEU A 89 -11.62 -13.02 2.57
N ARG A 90 -12.32 -12.62 3.62
CA ARG A 90 -13.57 -11.86 3.55
C ARG A 90 -13.28 -10.37 3.51
N ILE A 91 -13.56 -9.74 2.39
CA ILE A 91 -13.20 -8.35 2.13
C ILE A 91 -14.46 -7.48 2.05
N ALA A 92 -14.44 -6.34 2.76
CA ALA A 92 -15.38 -5.25 2.52
C ALA A 92 -14.66 -4.07 1.87
N LEU A 93 -15.39 -3.29 1.08
CA LEU A 93 -14.88 -2.09 0.40
C LEU A 93 -15.75 -0.88 0.75
N VAL A 94 -15.13 0.20 1.22
CA VAL A 94 -15.78 1.50 1.40
C VAL A 94 -15.22 2.53 0.42
N GLY A 95 -16.13 3.19 -0.32
CA GLY A 95 -15.78 4.12 -1.39
C GLY A 95 -15.77 3.44 -2.76
N THR A 96 -16.91 3.35 -3.43
CA THR A 96 -17.05 2.72 -4.75
C THR A 96 -16.84 3.71 -5.91
N GLY A 97 -15.78 4.55 -5.78
CA GLY A 97 -15.27 5.38 -6.86
C GLY A 97 -14.53 4.56 -7.93
N GLY A 98 -13.96 5.24 -8.94
CA GLY A 98 -13.22 4.58 -10.02
C GLY A 98 -12.10 3.68 -9.50
N ARG A 99 -11.30 4.15 -8.53
CA ARG A 99 -10.19 3.38 -7.94
C ARG A 99 -10.68 2.14 -7.19
N GLY A 100 -11.72 2.30 -6.37
CA GLY A 100 -12.30 1.20 -5.60
C GLY A 100 -12.93 0.13 -6.49
N THR A 101 -13.65 0.53 -7.55
CA THR A 101 -14.37 -0.42 -8.42
C THR A 101 -13.48 -1.10 -9.46
N SER A 102 -12.42 -0.43 -9.95
CA SER A 102 -11.49 -1.03 -10.91
C SER A 102 -10.45 -1.90 -10.21
N MET A 103 -9.37 -1.29 -9.73
CA MET A 103 -8.23 -2.00 -9.18
C MET A 103 -8.59 -2.83 -7.93
N TRP A 104 -9.21 -2.20 -6.94
CA TRP A 104 -9.54 -2.86 -5.67
C TRP A 104 -10.78 -3.75 -5.73
N GLY A 105 -11.61 -3.60 -6.75
CA GLY A 105 -12.81 -4.40 -6.93
C GLY A 105 -12.63 -5.46 -8.00
N ARG A 106 -12.87 -5.06 -9.25
CA ARG A 106 -12.89 -5.96 -10.40
C ARG A 106 -11.58 -6.71 -10.60
N ASP A 107 -10.45 -5.99 -10.57
CA ASP A 107 -9.17 -6.56 -10.96
C ASP A 107 -8.64 -7.52 -9.90
N ILE A 108 -8.79 -7.20 -8.60
CA ILE A 108 -8.42 -8.10 -7.51
C ILE A 108 -9.29 -9.36 -7.48
N LEU A 109 -10.61 -9.21 -7.69
CA LEU A 109 -11.52 -10.36 -7.72
C LEU A 109 -11.22 -11.29 -8.90
N LYS A 110 -10.93 -10.71 -10.08
CA LYS A 110 -10.55 -11.46 -11.28
C LYS A 110 -9.24 -12.21 -11.10
N SER A 111 -8.28 -11.60 -10.43
CA SER A 111 -6.93 -12.17 -10.24
C SER A 111 -6.88 -13.22 -9.13
N TYR A 112 -7.74 -13.13 -8.12
CA TYR A 112 -7.70 -13.99 -6.92
C TYR A 112 -9.07 -14.57 -6.55
N PRO A 113 -9.82 -15.15 -7.47
CA PRO A 113 -11.18 -15.62 -7.19
C PRO A 113 -11.22 -16.74 -6.14
N ASP A 114 -10.11 -17.49 -5.99
CA ASP A 114 -10.02 -18.61 -5.05
C ASP A 114 -9.53 -18.21 -3.66
N TYR A 115 -8.96 -17.00 -3.51
CA TYR A 115 -8.32 -16.55 -2.27
C TYR A 115 -9.18 -15.56 -1.48
N LEU A 116 -10.06 -14.82 -2.16
CA LEU A 116 -10.86 -13.77 -1.54
C LEU A 116 -12.31 -13.78 -2.01
N GLU A 117 -13.17 -13.17 -1.20
CA GLU A 117 -14.55 -12.88 -1.54
C GLU A 117 -14.96 -11.50 -1.00
N PHE A 118 -15.74 -10.76 -1.78
CA PHE A 118 -16.38 -9.55 -1.28
C PHE A 118 -17.61 -9.90 -0.46
N VAL A 119 -17.67 -9.38 0.78
CA VAL A 119 -18.77 -9.60 1.69
C VAL A 119 -19.64 -8.36 1.89
N GLY A 120 -19.19 -7.18 1.45
CA GLY A 120 -19.95 -5.94 1.49
C GLY A 120 -19.27 -4.81 0.72
N LEU A 121 -20.10 -3.96 0.09
CA LEU A 121 -19.67 -2.72 -0.55
C LEU A 121 -20.43 -1.57 0.08
N CYS A 122 -19.73 -0.45 0.39
CA CYS A 122 -20.33 0.72 0.99
C CYS A 122 -19.94 2.01 0.25
N ASP A 123 -20.92 2.84 -0.05
CA ASP A 123 -20.74 4.23 -0.50
C ASP A 123 -21.95 5.03 -0.05
N LYS A 124 -21.77 6.28 0.37
CA LYS A 124 -22.88 7.16 0.75
C LYS A 124 -23.87 7.43 -0.40
N ASN A 125 -23.46 7.18 -1.65
CA ASN A 125 -24.27 7.31 -2.84
C ASN A 125 -24.74 5.92 -3.28
N GLU A 126 -26.03 5.65 -3.12
CA GLU A 126 -26.66 4.38 -3.45
C GLU A 126 -26.47 3.99 -4.93
N GLY A 127 -26.68 4.92 -5.86
CA GLY A 127 -26.48 4.67 -7.29
C GLY A 127 -25.03 4.31 -7.63
N ARG A 128 -24.07 4.86 -6.88
CA ARG A 128 -22.64 4.56 -7.07
C ARG A 128 -22.31 3.17 -6.54
N VAL A 129 -22.78 2.78 -5.37
CA VAL A 129 -22.49 1.46 -4.82
C VAL A 129 -23.13 0.34 -5.67
N GLU A 130 -24.33 0.54 -6.18
CA GLU A 130 -24.99 -0.40 -7.09
C GLU A 130 -24.26 -0.52 -8.44
N THR A 131 -23.80 0.61 -8.98
CA THR A 131 -22.97 0.61 -10.19
C THR A 131 -21.63 -0.07 -9.92
N GLY A 132 -21.00 0.19 -8.78
CA GLY A 132 -19.78 -0.45 -8.34
C GLY A 132 -19.91 -1.96 -8.24
N LYS A 133 -20.99 -2.47 -7.65
CA LYS A 133 -21.30 -3.90 -7.57
C LYS A 133 -21.32 -4.57 -8.96
N ARG A 134 -21.95 -3.92 -9.94
CA ARG A 134 -22.01 -4.43 -11.32
C ARG A 134 -20.64 -4.44 -11.99
N ILE A 135 -19.82 -3.38 -11.79
CA ILE A 135 -18.47 -3.27 -12.38
C ILE A 135 -17.53 -4.32 -11.78
N ILE A 136 -17.60 -4.53 -10.46
CA ILE A 136 -16.81 -5.52 -9.73
C ILE A 136 -17.20 -6.95 -10.13
N GLY A 137 -18.48 -7.16 -10.45
CA GLY A 137 -19.00 -8.48 -10.79
C GLY A 137 -19.21 -9.36 -9.54
N THR A 138 -19.56 -8.75 -8.41
CA THR A 138 -19.84 -9.46 -7.16
C THR A 138 -21.32 -9.52 -6.84
N SER A 139 -21.74 -10.52 -6.07
CA SER A 139 -23.13 -10.68 -5.58
C SER A 139 -23.30 -10.19 -4.14
N CYS A 140 -22.26 -9.70 -3.48
CA CYS A 140 -22.35 -9.27 -2.09
C CYS A 140 -23.36 -8.14 -1.86
N PRO A 141 -23.89 -7.96 -0.65
CA PRO A 141 -24.79 -6.87 -0.31
C PRO A 141 -24.13 -5.50 -0.44
N THR A 142 -24.95 -4.48 -0.68
CA THR A 142 -24.56 -3.08 -0.79
C THR A 142 -25.12 -2.28 0.38
N TYR A 143 -24.41 -1.25 0.79
CA TYR A 143 -24.72 -0.44 1.97
C TYR A 143 -24.48 1.04 1.70
N THR A 144 -25.32 1.89 2.29
CA THR A 144 -25.06 3.33 2.42
C THR A 144 -24.62 3.70 3.84
N ASP A 145 -24.77 2.77 4.78
CA ASP A 145 -24.35 2.88 6.17
C ASP A 145 -23.16 1.97 6.43
N PHE A 146 -22.04 2.58 6.80
CA PHE A 146 -20.76 1.90 7.07
C PHE A 146 -20.82 1.00 8.30
N GLU A 147 -21.42 1.49 9.40
CA GLU A 147 -21.54 0.72 10.64
C GLU A 147 -22.39 -0.54 10.42
N LYS A 148 -23.49 -0.39 9.70
CA LYS A 148 -24.34 -1.53 9.35
C LYS A 148 -23.58 -2.56 8.53
N MET A 149 -22.83 -2.13 7.50
CA MET A 149 -22.02 -3.03 6.70
C MET A 149 -21.04 -3.82 7.58
N MET A 150 -20.26 -3.13 8.39
CA MET A 150 -19.22 -3.77 9.22
C MET A 150 -19.81 -4.75 10.23
N ASN A 151 -20.92 -4.38 10.89
CA ASN A 151 -21.55 -5.22 11.89
C ASN A 151 -22.21 -6.47 11.31
N GLU A 152 -22.83 -6.36 10.14
CA GLU A 152 -23.50 -7.48 9.48
C GLU A 152 -22.51 -8.41 8.78
N THR A 153 -21.48 -7.85 8.13
CA THR A 153 -20.57 -8.65 7.31
C THR A 153 -19.35 -9.16 8.08
N LYS A 154 -18.88 -8.45 9.10
CA LYS A 154 -17.69 -8.77 9.89
C LYS A 154 -16.53 -9.21 9.00
N PRO A 155 -16.00 -8.32 8.14
CA PRO A 155 -14.93 -8.66 7.21
C PRO A 155 -13.62 -8.91 7.94
N ASP A 156 -12.73 -9.74 7.36
CA ASP A 156 -11.36 -9.90 7.83
C ASP A 156 -10.54 -8.65 7.47
N VAL A 157 -10.80 -8.07 6.28
CA VAL A 157 -10.11 -6.90 5.75
C VAL A 157 -11.11 -5.88 5.23
N LEU A 158 -10.90 -4.62 5.59
CA LEU A 158 -11.60 -3.47 5.01
C LEU A 158 -10.67 -2.73 4.06
N ILE A 159 -11.10 -2.56 2.81
CA ILE A 159 -10.42 -1.71 1.83
C ILE A 159 -11.06 -0.32 1.85
N VAL A 160 -10.22 0.73 2.07
CA VAL A 160 -10.66 2.13 2.14
C VAL A 160 -10.17 2.88 0.90
N THR A 161 -11.14 3.35 0.10
CA THR A 161 -10.91 4.08 -1.16
C THR A 161 -11.82 5.32 -1.27
N THR A 162 -12.09 5.94 -0.15
CA THR A 162 -12.90 7.15 -0.05
C THR A 162 -12.10 8.40 -0.44
N MET A 163 -12.59 9.58 -0.13
CA MET A 163 -11.85 10.83 -0.29
C MET A 163 -10.76 10.93 0.78
N ASP A 164 -9.56 11.37 0.42
CA ASP A 164 -8.34 11.34 1.26
C ASP A 164 -8.56 11.85 2.68
N SER A 165 -9.23 13.00 2.82
CA SER A 165 -9.50 13.61 4.14
C SER A 165 -10.43 12.80 5.03
N THR A 166 -11.11 11.79 4.49
CA THR A 166 -12.04 10.92 5.24
C THR A 166 -11.48 9.54 5.55
N HIS A 167 -10.32 9.16 4.99
CA HIS A 167 -9.71 7.84 5.19
C HIS A 167 -9.60 7.48 6.67
N HIS A 168 -9.07 8.38 7.49
CA HIS A 168 -8.85 8.14 8.93
C HIS A 168 -10.11 7.70 9.68
N GLN A 169 -11.29 8.19 9.31
CA GLN A 169 -12.54 7.84 9.97
C GLN A 169 -12.87 6.35 9.76
N PHE A 170 -12.78 5.88 8.50
CA PHE A 170 -13.05 4.50 8.15
C PHE A 170 -11.94 3.55 8.58
N ILE A 171 -10.68 3.99 8.57
CA ILE A 171 -9.53 3.23 9.03
C ILE A 171 -9.67 2.94 10.53
N ILE A 172 -9.80 3.98 11.35
CA ILE A 172 -9.90 3.85 12.80
C ILE A 172 -11.11 3.00 13.18
N ARG A 173 -12.27 3.34 12.61
CA ARG A 173 -13.50 2.63 12.95
C ARG A 173 -13.51 1.18 12.47
N GLY A 174 -12.93 0.91 11.29
CA GLY A 174 -12.76 -0.45 10.77
C GLY A 174 -11.91 -1.33 11.69
N MET A 175 -10.79 -0.79 12.21
CA MET A 175 -9.94 -1.48 13.19
C MET A 175 -10.68 -1.74 14.51
N GLU A 176 -11.44 -0.76 15.01
CA GLU A 176 -12.26 -0.91 16.21
C GLU A 176 -13.35 -1.99 16.07
N LEU A 177 -13.87 -2.17 14.86
CA LEU A 177 -14.85 -3.23 14.53
C LEU A 177 -14.20 -4.56 14.14
N GLY A 178 -12.87 -4.67 14.27
CA GLY A 178 -12.14 -5.93 14.22
C GLY A 178 -11.54 -6.30 12.85
N ALA A 179 -11.57 -5.42 11.85
CA ALA A 179 -10.94 -5.65 10.56
C ALA A 179 -9.50 -5.13 10.51
N ASP A 180 -8.64 -5.80 9.75
CA ASP A 180 -7.40 -5.21 9.27
C ASP A 180 -7.70 -4.29 8.08
N ILE A 181 -6.86 -3.27 7.88
CA ILE A 181 -7.14 -2.22 6.90
C ILE A 181 -6.13 -2.23 5.76
N ILE A 182 -6.64 -2.08 4.55
CA ILE A 182 -5.88 -1.67 3.38
C ILE A 182 -6.45 -0.32 2.95
N THR A 183 -5.62 0.71 2.87
CA THR A 183 -6.08 2.03 2.42
C THR A 183 -5.31 2.51 1.20
N GLU A 184 -6.01 3.21 0.31
CA GLU A 184 -5.35 3.97 -0.75
C GLU A 184 -4.49 5.08 -0.16
N LYS A 185 -3.49 5.47 -0.94
CA LYS A 185 -2.66 6.63 -0.64
C LYS A 185 -3.42 7.94 -0.94
N PRO A 186 -3.12 9.01 -0.23
CA PRO A 186 -2.33 9.08 1.00
C PRO A 186 -3.06 8.42 2.16
N MET A 187 -2.35 8.05 3.23
CA MET A 187 -3.00 7.49 4.42
C MET A 187 -4.14 8.39 4.92
N THR A 188 -3.88 9.69 4.99
CA THR A 188 -4.84 10.77 5.24
C THR A 188 -4.18 12.11 4.90
N THR A 189 -4.75 13.24 5.33
CA THR A 189 -4.38 14.58 4.87
C THR A 189 -3.56 15.42 5.83
N ASP A 190 -3.42 15.02 7.10
CA ASP A 190 -2.67 15.78 8.13
C ASP A 190 -2.13 14.87 9.24
N GLU A 191 -1.14 15.39 9.97
CA GLU A 191 -0.40 14.66 11.01
C GLU A 191 -1.26 14.22 12.19
N LYS A 192 -2.28 15.00 12.58
CA LYS A 192 -3.17 14.64 13.71
C LYS A 192 -3.99 13.40 13.37
N LYS A 193 -4.48 13.31 12.14
CA LYS A 193 -5.21 12.14 11.66
C LYS A 193 -4.30 10.93 11.52
N ILE A 194 -3.05 11.13 11.08
CA ILE A 194 -2.04 10.05 11.03
C ILE A 194 -1.80 9.53 12.44
N GLN A 195 -1.56 10.41 13.42
CA GLN A 195 -1.34 10.00 14.79
C GLN A 195 -2.52 9.22 15.36
N ALA A 196 -3.75 9.66 15.08
CA ALA A 196 -4.95 8.96 15.52
C ALA A 196 -5.08 7.54 14.93
N ILE A 197 -4.64 7.33 13.68
CA ILE A 197 -4.59 6.00 13.07
C ILE A 197 -3.55 5.13 13.79
N LEU A 198 -2.34 5.64 14.02
CA LEU A 198 -1.26 4.91 14.72
C LEU A 198 -1.65 4.54 16.16
N ASP A 199 -2.36 5.42 16.83
CA ASP A 199 -2.88 5.16 18.18
C ASP A 199 -3.99 4.09 18.15
N ALA A 200 -4.81 4.06 17.11
CA ALA A 200 -5.83 3.03 16.91
C ALA A 200 -5.19 1.66 16.62
N GLU A 201 -4.13 1.58 15.82
CA GLU A 201 -3.37 0.34 15.61
C GLU A 201 -2.85 -0.22 16.92
N LYS A 202 -2.21 0.62 17.75
CA LYS A 202 -1.71 0.21 19.07
C LYS A 202 -2.84 -0.27 20.00
N ARG A 203 -3.98 0.43 19.99
CA ARG A 203 -5.12 0.13 20.87
C ARG A 203 -5.85 -1.15 20.46
N THR A 204 -6.02 -1.36 19.15
CA THR A 204 -6.84 -2.47 18.64
C THR A 204 -6.01 -3.73 18.34
N GLY A 205 -4.70 -3.59 18.16
CA GLY A 205 -3.82 -4.65 17.67
C GLY A 205 -4.06 -5.02 16.20
N LYS A 206 -4.85 -4.21 15.48
CA LYS A 206 -5.10 -4.35 14.04
C LYS A 206 -4.06 -3.58 13.25
N THR A 207 -3.95 -3.87 11.96
CA THR A 207 -2.94 -3.25 11.08
C THR A 207 -3.60 -2.38 10.02
N CYS A 208 -2.93 -1.27 9.67
CA CYS A 208 -3.30 -0.43 8.53
C CYS A 208 -2.16 -0.40 7.51
N ARG A 209 -2.46 -0.79 6.28
CA ARG A 209 -1.49 -0.79 5.15
C ARG A 209 -1.87 0.25 4.14
N VAL A 210 -0.95 1.18 3.90
CA VAL A 210 -1.07 2.18 2.83
C VAL A 210 -0.48 1.62 1.54
N THR A 211 -1.21 1.75 0.45
CA THR A 211 -0.83 1.14 -0.83
C THR A 211 -0.07 2.12 -1.71
N PHE A 212 1.25 2.08 -1.62
CA PHE A 212 2.16 2.81 -2.50
C PHE A 212 2.54 1.93 -3.70
N ASN A 213 1.62 1.79 -4.64
CA ASN A 213 1.76 0.89 -5.79
C ASN A 213 2.94 1.22 -6.72
N TYR A 214 3.51 2.42 -6.67
CA TYR A 214 4.67 2.79 -7.47
C TYR A 214 5.91 1.93 -7.17
N ARG A 215 6.08 1.47 -5.94
CA ARG A 215 7.19 0.58 -5.57
C ARG A 215 7.23 -0.71 -6.38
N TYR A 216 6.08 -1.19 -6.82
CA TYR A 216 5.91 -2.50 -7.47
C TYR A 216 5.97 -2.45 -8.99
N SER A 217 6.18 -1.28 -9.61
CA SER A 217 6.41 -1.23 -11.05
C SER A 217 7.81 -1.77 -11.38
N PRO A 218 7.96 -2.62 -12.42
CA PRO A 218 9.21 -3.35 -12.71
C PRO A 218 10.45 -2.44 -12.79
N HIS A 219 10.33 -1.31 -13.48
CA HIS A 219 11.45 -0.38 -13.62
C HIS A 219 11.85 0.28 -12.29
N ARG A 220 10.89 0.59 -11.40
CA ARG A 220 11.18 1.21 -10.10
C ARG A 220 11.74 0.19 -9.10
N ALA A 221 11.23 -1.04 -9.15
CA ALA A 221 11.79 -2.16 -8.41
C ALA A 221 13.23 -2.43 -8.85
N LYS A 222 13.50 -2.38 -10.18
CA LYS A 222 14.85 -2.55 -10.71
C LYS A 222 15.82 -1.45 -10.27
N ILE A 223 15.39 -0.19 -10.23
CA ILE A 223 16.17 0.91 -9.67
C ILE A 223 16.54 0.59 -8.20
N TRP A 224 15.55 0.19 -7.40
CA TRP A 224 15.77 -0.20 -6.01
C TRP A 224 16.81 -1.31 -5.87
N GLU A 225 16.73 -2.39 -6.68
CA GLU A 225 17.71 -3.48 -6.69
C GLU A 225 19.12 -2.99 -6.99
N LEU A 226 19.31 -2.15 -8.03
CA LEU A 226 20.61 -1.61 -8.42
C LEU A 226 21.21 -0.73 -7.31
N LEU A 227 20.38 0.11 -6.68
CA LEU A 227 20.81 0.94 -5.55
C LEU A 227 21.24 0.09 -4.35
N ARG A 228 20.49 -0.98 -4.04
CA ARG A 228 20.83 -1.92 -2.96
C ARG A 228 22.06 -2.76 -3.24
N ALA A 229 22.30 -3.08 -4.50
CA ALA A 229 23.51 -3.77 -4.93
C ALA A 229 24.78 -2.89 -4.86
N GLY A 230 24.62 -1.57 -4.64
CA GLY A 230 25.72 -0.63 -4.60
C GLY A 230 26.33 -0.29 -5.96
N GLU A 231 25.58 -0.54 -7.06
CA GLU A 231 26.07 -0.36 -8.44
C GLU A 231 26.51 1.07 -8.76
N ILE A 232 25.99 2.06 -8.03
CA ILE A 232 26.37 3.47 -8.18
C ILE A 232 27.21 4.00 -7.00
N GLY A 233 27.52 3.14 -6.03
CA GLY A 233 28.18 3.54 -4.78
C GLY A 233 27.24 4.28 -3.82
N ASP A 234 27.84 5.11 -2.94
CA ASP A 234 27.08 5.90 -1.98
C ASP A 234 26.28 7.01 -2.66
N ILE A 235 24.99 7.13 -2.29
CA ILE A 235 24.11 8.19 -2.80
C ILE A 235 24.43 9.47 -2.05
N THR A 236 24.84 10.51 -2.75
CA THR A 236 25.18 11.83 -2.19
C THR A 236 24.08 12.87 -2.40
N SER A 237 23.30 12.74 -3.47
CA SER A 237 22.17 13.61 -3.76
C SER A 237 21.19 12.93 -4.70
N VAL A 238 19.93 13.38 -4.66
CA VAL A 238 18.89 12.94 -5.60
C VAL A 238 18.23 14.19 -6.18
N ASP A 239 18.13 14.23 -7.52
CA ASP A 239 17.34 15.21 -8.24
C ASP A 239 16.16 14.46 -8.88
N PHE A 240 14.93 14.81 -8.49
CA PHE A 240 13.73 14.08 -8.86
C PHE A 240 12.71 15.01 -9.52
N HIS A 241 12.42 14.74 -10.80
CA HIS A 241 11.41 15.46 -11.57
C HIS A 241 10.29 14.51 -11.99
N TRP A 242 9.05 14.99 -11.90
CA TRP A 242 7.89 14.25 -12.34
C TRP A 242 6.97 15.12 -13.20
N TYR A 243 6.85 14.76 -14.45
CA TYR A 243 5.97 15.42 -15.40
C TYR A 243 4.69 14.63 -15.58
N LEU A 244 3.56 15.25 -15.32
CA LEU A 244 2.24 14.66 -15.49
C LEU A 244 1.67 15.04 -16.85
N ASP A 245 1.15 14.05 -17.56
CA ASP A 245 0.29 14.27 -18.72
C ASP A 245 -0.95 15.07 -18.32
N THR A 246 -1.41 15.95 -19.21
CA THR A 246 -2.54 16.83 -18.96
C THR A 246 -3.86 16.09 -18.79
N SER A 247 -4.03 14.92 -19.40
CA SER A 247 -5.24 14.11 -19.24
C SER A 247 -5.37 13.59 -17.80
N HIS A 248 -4.28 13.08 -17.24
CA HIS A 248 -4.21 12.65 -15.84
C HIS A 248 -4.19 13.85 -14.87
N GLY A 249 -3.39 14.86 -15.19
CA GLY A 249 -3.23 16.05 -14.35
C GLY A 249 -4.49 16.91 -14.22
N ALA A 250 -5.37 16.88 -15.22
CA ALA A 250 -6.58 17.69 -15.21
C ALA A 250 -7.49 17.46 -14.00
N ASP A 251 -7.56 16.24 -13.49
CA ASP A 251 -8.38 15.89 -12.33
C ASP A 251 -7.95 16.63 -11.05
N TYR A 252 -6.65 16.96 -10.91
CA TYR A 252 -6.15 17.72 -9.74
C TYR A 252 -6.62 19.17 -9.72
N PHE A 253 -7.13 19.69 -10.85
CA PHE A 253 -7.62 21.05 -10.97
C PHE A 253 -9.13 21.16 -11.18
N ARG A 254 -9.83 20.07 -11.44
CA ARG A 254 -11.26 20.06 -11.79
C ARG A 254 -12.15 19.37 -10.76
N ARG A 255 -11.63 18.34 -10.09
CA ARG A 255 -12.42 17.53 -9.14
C ARG A 255 -12.14 17.95 -7.70
N TRP A 256 -12.60 17.14 -6.75
CA TRP A 256 -12.39 17.36 -5.31
C TRP A 256 -10.89 17.45 -4.93
N HIS A 257 -10.00 16.87 -5.73
CA HIS A 257 -8.55 16.93 -5.54
C HIS A 257 -7.98 18.36 -5.48
N ARG A 258 -8.66 19.33 -6.13
CA ARG A 258 -8.28 20.74 -6.11
C ARG A 258 -8.50 21.43 -4.75
N LEU A 259 -9.33 20.82 -3.90
CA LEU A 259 -9.72 21.35 -2.62
C LEU A 259 -8.78 20.82 -1.54
N VAL A 260 -8.04 21.71 -0.88
CA VAL A 260 -7.05 21.34 0.16
C VAL A 260 -7.71 20.60 1.32
N GLU A 261 -8.91 20.97 1.71
CA GLU A 261 -9.70 20.31 2.74
C GLU A 261 -10.07 18.85 2.38
N CYS A 262 -10.07 18.51 1.10
CA CYS A 262 -10.38 17.16 0.62
C CYS A 262 -9.15 16.30 0.39
N SER A 263 -8.07 16.89 -0.15
CA SER A 263 -6.89 16.17 -0.62
C SER A 263 -5.61 16.46 0.16
N GLY A 264 -5.62 17.44 1.04
CA GLY A 264 -4.43 17.93 1.73
C GLY A 264 -3.45 18.73 0.86
N SER A 265 -3.70 18.86 -0.42
CA SER A 265 -2.94 19.52 -1.47
C SER A 265 -2.33 18.54 -2.49
N LEU A 266 -1.77 19.06 -3.56
CA LEU A 266 -1.04 18.25 -4.54
C LEU A 266 0.19 17.55 -3.93
N TRP A 267 0.83 18.17 -2.94
CA TRP A 267 1.94 17.59 -2.20
C TRP A 267 1.53 16.33 -1.42
N VAL A 268 0.40 16.37 -0.74
CA VAL A 268 -0.10 15.21 0.01
C VAL A 268 -0.72 14.18 -0.94
N HIS A 269 -1.62 14.62 -1.83
CA HIS A 269 -2.36 13.70 -2.69
C HIS A 269 -1.47 12.99 -3.71
N LYS A 270 -0.65 13.73 -4.48
CA LYS A 270 0.17 13.15 -5.56
C LYS A 270 1.62 12.91 -5.15
N ALA A 271 2.27 13.90 -4.53
CA ALA A 271 3.69 13.79 -4.26
C ALA A 271 4.02 12.82 -3.12
N SER A 272 3.04 12.35 -2.35
CA SER A 272 3.21 11.24 -1.41
C SER A 272 3.85 9.99 -2.06
N HIS A 273 3.49 9.67 -3.31
CA HIS A 273 4.17 8.62 -4.07
C HIS A 273 5.65 8.90 -4.31
N HIS A 274 6.00 10.16 -4.55
CA HIS A 274 7.37 10.56 -4.87
C HIS A 274 8.25 10.55 -3.63
N PHE A 275 7.77 11.07 -2.52
CA PHE A 275 8.46 10.97 -1.22
C PHE A 275 8.62 9.52 -0.77
N ASP A 276 7.58 8.71 -0.95
CA ASP A 276 7.65 7.28 -0.66
C ASP A 276 8.71 6.56 -1.50
N LEU A 277 8.80 6.83 -2.80
CA LEU A 277 9.81 6.27 -3.67
C LEU A 277 11.23 6.71 -3.26
N LEU A 278 11.43 7.99 -2.96
CA LEU A 278 12.73 8.50 -2.56
C LEU A 278 13.19 7.83 -1.27
N ASN A 279 12.36 7.83 -0.22
CA ASN A 279 12.69 7.19 1.05
C ASN A 279 13.00 5.70 0.86
N TRP A 280 12.22 5.01 0.02
CA TRP A 280 12.43 3.60 -0.26
C TRP A 280 13.71 3.34 -1.06
N TRP A 281 14.03 4.15 -2.07
CA TRP A 281 15.23 4.00 -2.88
C TRP A 281 16.51 4.30 -2.11
N ILE A 282 16.54 5.37 -1.32
CA ILE A 282 17.73 5.77 -0.54
C ILE A 282 17.83 5.08 0.82
N ASP A 283 16.78 4.40 1.27
CA ASP A 283 16.67 3.73 2.59
C ASP A 283 16.93 4.69 3.75
N SER A 284 16.32 5.85 3.68
CA SER A 284 16.51 6.90 4.68
C SER A 284 15.27 7.77 4.79
N ASP A 285 15.04 8.32 5.96
CA ASP A 285 14.00 9.30 6.21
C ASP A 285 14.57 10.72 6.18
N PRO A 286 13.80 11.75 5.82
CA PRO A 286 14.25 13.13 5.83
C PRO A 286 14.50 13.60 7.27
N GLU A 287 15.60 14.30 7.51
CA GLU A 287 15.89 14.95 8.80
C GLU A 287 15.19 16.30 8.91
N SER A 288 15.02 17.00 7.80
CA SER A 288 14.36 18.31 7.71
C SER A 288 13.77 18.55 6.33
N VAL A 289 12.77 19.41 6.25
CA VAL A 289 12.11 19.84 5.01
C VAL A 289 12.00 21.36 4.98
#